data_36fd30ee1fb37b267aaa5ebd6d613d0d
#
_entry.id   36fd30ee1fb37b267aaa5ebd6d613d0d
#
_cell.length_a   1.000
_cell.length_b   1.000
_cell.length_c   1.000
_cell.angle_alpha   90.00
_cell.angle_beta   90.00
_cell.angle_gamma   90.00
#
_symmetry.space_group_name_H-M   'P 1'
#
loop_
_entity.id
_entity.type
_entity.pdbx_description
1 polymer ?
#
loop_
_entity_poly.entity_id
_entity_poly.type
_entity_poly.pdbx_seq_one_letter_code
_entity_poly.pdbx_strand_id
1 'polypeptide(L)'
;MILRRLREFNSGLLAGVDGADLLWERAAELKIAPDGECSANKYCRLLTCADGRLAVNLARPEDWSLLPAWLQQQPVTDWFELATLVATRQTAQLRDRGRLMGLAVAAPDETLGCNYQDEFSRAATAGEARPLVVDLSALWAGPLCTHILSGCGFEVIKVESMQRPDGAREGSPILFSALQSGKASQRFDFANPADITRLRQLLVRADIVVEGSRPRALRELALDHAGIEALAAVAGRPKKLWLSLTAYGRALPFGNWIGFGDDVAIAAGALERADSSLGFTGDAVADPLTGLLAALVILSLRQRQQFGLVDFSLFRATRFCVEWLKHHDGQTVAPMKRPRLRC
;
A
#
# COMPACT_ATOMS: atom_id res chain seq x y z
N MET A 1 6.60 -16.90 -7.50
CA MET A 1 7.74 -16.82 -6.54
C MET A 1 7.25 -16.50 -5.12
N ILE A 2 6.64 -15.34 -4.86
CA ILE A 2 6.28 -14.87 -3.50
C ILE A 2 5.39 -15.87 -2.77
N LEU A 3 4.28 -16.33 -3.38
CA LEU A 3 3.38 -17.32 -2.79
C LEU A 3 4.07 -18.62 -2.42
N ARG A 4 5.00 -19.10 -3.25
CA ARG A 4 5.79 -20.29 -2.94
C ARG A 4 6.59 -20.10 -1.65
N ARG A 5 7.21 -18.94 -1.47
CA ARG A 5 7.95 -18.60 -0.25
C ARG A 5 7.05 -18.46 0.97
N LEU A 6 5.87 -17.86 0.82
CA LEU A 6 4.90 -17.76 1.91
C LEU A 6 4.43 -19.15 2.38
N ARG A 7 4.23 -20.10 1.45
CA ARG A 7 3.86 -21.47 1.77
C ARG A 7 4.96 -22.26 2.51
N GLU A 8 6.22 -21.83 2.46
CA GLU A 8 7.29 -22.40 3.28
C GLU A 8 7.08 -22.11 4.78
N PHE A 9 6.39 -21.01 5.14
CA PHE A 9 6.04 -20.70 6.52
C PHE A 9 4.75 -21.41 6.99
N ASN A 10 3.80 -21.58 6.10
CA ASN A 10 2.58 -22.34 6.36
C ASN A 10 2.08 -22.97 5.05
N SER A 11 2.16 -24.29 4.93
CA SER A 11 1.79 -25.02 3.70
C SER A 11 0.31 -24.88 3.34
N GLY A 12 -0.56 -24.66 4.32
CA GLY A 12 -2.00 -24.39 4.12
C GLY A 12 -2.31 -22.95 3.73
N LEU A 13 -1.33 -22.06 3.85
CA LEU A 13 -1.53 -20.64 3.57
C LEU A 13 -1.79 -20.41 2.08
N LEU A 14 -2.92 -19.77 1.78
CA LEU A 14 -3.33 -19.51 0.39
C LEU A 14 -3.36 -20.80 -0.47
N ALA A 15 -3.71 -21.94 0.15
CA ALA A 15 -3.86 -23.19 -0.57
C ALA A 15 -4.91 -23.06 -1.66
N GLY A 16 -4.57 -23.47 -2.88
CA GLY A 16 -5.47 -23.37 -4.05
C GLY A 16 -5.58 -21.98 -4.66
N VAL A 17 -4.94 -20.95 -4.09
CA VAL A 17 -4.94 -19.59 -4.64
C VAL A 17 -3.81 -19.45 -5.65
N ASP A 18 -4.14 -19.07 -6.89
CA ASP A 18 -3.16 -18.63 -7.88
C ASP A 18 -2.73 -17.18 -7.58
N GLY A 19 -1.47 -16.85 -7.84
CA GLY A 19 -0.98 -15.48 -7.69
C GLY A 19 -1.65 -14.51 -8.64
N ALA A 20 -2.08 -14.96 -9.81
CA ALA A 20 -2.86 -14.16 -10.73
C ALA A 20 -4.25 -13.85 -10.17
N ASP A 21 -4.90 -14.82 -9.54
CA ASP A 21 -6.24 -14.64 -8.94
C ASP A 21 -6.21 -13.55 -7.86
N LEU A 22 -5.18 -13.52 -7.00
CA LEU A 22 -5.01 -12.49 -5.98
C LEU A 22 -4.88 -11.07 -6.57
N LEU A 23 -4.22 -10.94 -7.72
CA LEU A 23 -4.05 -9.64 -8.37
C LEU A 23 -5.33 -9.15 -9.06
N TRP A 24 -6.28 -10.06 -9.31
CA TRP A 24 -7.54 -9.78 -9.99
C TRP A 24 -8.78 -9.95 -9.11
N GLU A 25 -8.62 -10.30 -7.83
CA GLU A 25 -9.73 -10.66 -6.93
C GLU A 25 -10.77 -9.54 -6.83
N ARG A 26 -10.33 -8.31 -6.54
CA ARG A 26 -11.22 -7.15 -6.45
C ARG A 26 -11.86 -6.82 -7.81
N ALA A 27 -11.08 -6.86 -8.87
CA ALA A 27 -11.57 -6.59 -10.21
C ALA A 27 -12.64 -7.61 -10.66
N ALA A 28 -12.46 -8.88 -10.29
CA ALA A 28 -13.43 -9.93 -10.55
C ALA A 28 -14.72 -9.75 -9.74
N GLU A 29 -14.60 -9.39 -8.45
CA GLU A 29 -15.74 -9.08 -7.57
C GLU A 29 -16.57 -7.92 -8.13
N LEU A 30 -15.91 -6.82 -8.46
CA LEU A 30 -16.55 -5.59 -8.91
C LEU A 30 -16.91 -5.61 -10.41
N LYS A 31 -16.49 -6.65 -11.14
CA LYS A 31 -16.64 -6.77 -12.60
C LYS A 31 -16.05 -5.58 -13.36
N ILE A 32 -14.88 -5.13 -12.91
CA ILE A 32 -14.14 -4.01 -13.50
C ILE A 32 -12.85 -4.49 -14.16
N ALA A 33 -12.39 -3.73 -15.13
CA ALA A 33 -11.11 -3.96 -15.80
C ALA A 33 -10.49 -2.62 -16.21
N PRO A 34 -9.16 -2.55 -16.31
CA PRO A 34 -8.52 -1.39 -16.91
C PRO A 34 -8.89 -1.29 -18.38
N ASP A 35 -8.93 -0.07 -18.89
CA ASP A 35 -9.21 0.25 -20.28
C ASP A 35 -8.12 1.19 -20.80
N GLY A 36 -7.03 0.59 -21.30
CA GLY A 36 -5.85 1.31 -21.76
C GLY A 36 -5.32 2.31 -20.73
N GLU A 37 -5.55 3.57 -20.99
CA GLU A 37 -5.09 4.70 -20.17
C GLU A 37 -5.96 4.97 -18.92
N CYS A 38 -6.98 4.14 -18.67
CA CYS A 38 -7.87 4.27 -17.54
C CYS A 38 -7.75 3.06 -16.61
N SER A 39 -7.54 3.28 -15.31
CA SER A 39 -7.49 2.21 -14.30
C SER A 39 -8.83 1.48 -14.18
N ALA A 40 -8.81 0.27 -13.64
CA ALA A 40 -10.00 -0.56 -13.50
C ALA A 40 -11.12 0.15 -12.72
N ASN A 41 -10.79 0.82 -11.63
CA ASN A 41 -11.72 1.56 -10.78
C ASN A 41 -12.12 2.95 -11.31
N LYS A 42 -11.54 3.39 -12.44
CA LYS A 42 -11.78 4.68 -13.13
C LYS A 42 -11.29 5.95 -12.39
N TYR A 43 -10.65 5.81 -11.24
CA TYR A 43 -10.13 6.94 -10.48
C TYR A 43 -8.75 7.42 -10.93
N CYS A 44 -7.98 6.57 -11.62
CA CYS A 44 -6.67 6.93 -12.13
C CYS A 44 -6.67 6.93 -13.67
N ARG A 45 -6.12 7.99 -14.26
CA ARG A 45 -5.93 8.08 -15.72
C ARG A 45 -4.50 8.45 -16.06
N LEU A 46 -4.00 7.86 -17.14
CA LEU A 46 -2.69 8.17 -17.71
C LEU A 46 -2.87 9.25 -18.80
N LEU A 47 -2.65 10.49 -18.42
CA LEU A 47 -2.85 11.65 -19.29
C LEU A 47 -1.60 11.96 -20.10
N THR A 48 -1.79 12.46 -21.33
CA THR A 48 -0.71 12.97 -22.18
C THR A 48 -0.33 14.37 -21.71
N CYS A 49 0.97 14.62 -21.53
CA CYS A 49 1.57 15.93 -21.27
C CYS A 49 2.33 16.42 -22.50
N ALA A 50 2.87 17.64 -22.48
CA ALA A 50 3.64 18.21 -23.57
C ALA A 50 4.90 17.40 -23.91
N ASP A 51 5.49 16.71 -22.92
CA ASP A 51 6.77 16.00 -23.03
C ASP A 51 6.73 14.56 -22.53
N GLY A 52 5.56 14.02 -22.25
CA GLY A 52 5.43 12.65 -21.73
C GLY A 52 4.03 12.30 -21.26
N ARG A 53 3.97 11.46 -20.22
CA ARG A 53 2.72 10.94 -19.67
C ARG A 53 2.71 11.15 -18.16
N LEU A 54 1.51 11.37 -17.61
CA LEU A 54 1.29 11.53 -16.17
C LEU A 54 0.07 10.72 -15.73
N ALA A 55 0.26 9.78 -14.80
CA ALA A 55 -0.83 9.18 -14.07
C ALA A 55 -1.37 10.19 -13.05
N VAL A 56 -2.66 10.43 -13.09
CA VAL A 56 -3.38 11.31 -12.15
C VAL A 56 -4.47 10.48 -11.49
N ASN A 57 -4.40 10.32 -10.17
CA ASN A 57 -5.34 9.52 -9.40
C ASN A 57 -6.16 10.45 -8.50
N LEU A 58 -7.46 10.53 -8.77
CA LEU A 58 -8.43 11.38 -8.07
C LEU A 58 -9.43 10.49 -7.29
N ALA A 59 -8.89 9.65 -6.41
CA ALA A 59 -9.67 8.66 -5.65
C ALA A 59 -10.49 9.28 -4.52
N ARG A 60 -10.18 10.51 -4.11
CA ARG A 60 -10.85 11.20 -3.01
C ARG A 60 -11.64 12.39 -3.55
N PRO A 61 -12.84 12.69 -3.02
CA PRO A 61 -13.60 13.86 -3.45
C PRO A 61 -12.82 15.17 -3.36
N GLU A 62 -11.93 15.29 -2.35
CA GLU A 62 -11.09 16.47 -2.12
C GLU A 62 -10.05 16.69 -3.23
N ASP A 63 -9.65 15.63 -3.95
CA ASP A 63 -8.63 15.73 -5.00
C ASP A 63 -9.09 16.66 -6.13
N TRP A 64 -10.36 16.60 -6.49
CA TRP A 64 -10.95 17.49 -7.50
C TRP A 64 -10.90 18.96 -7.08
N SER A 65 -11.08 19.25 -5.80
CA SER A 65 -11.03 20.63 -5.27
C SER A 65 -9.61 21.23 -5.27
N LEU A 66 -8.57 20.41 -5.38
CA LEU A 66 -7.17 20.85 -5.50
C LEU A 66 -6.78 21.22 -6.94
N LEU A 67 -7.52 20.75 -7.96
CA LEU A 67 -7.16 20.95 -9.36
C LEU A 67 -7.02 22.42 -9.79
N PRO A 68 -7.90 23.35 -9.37
CA PRO A 68 -7.73 24.76 -9.72
C PRO A 68 -6.39 25.34 -9.24
N ALA A 69 -6.01 25.04 -8.02
CA ALA A 69 -4.73 25.48 -7.46
C ALA A 69 -3.54 24.75 -8.11
N TRP A 70 -3.68 23.45 -8.39
CA TRP A 70 -2.64 22.66 -9.08
C TRP A 70 -2.37 23.19 -10.47
N LEU A 71 -3.42 23.49 -11.24
CA LEU A 71 -3.33 23.94 -12.62
C LEU A 71 -3.27 25.46 -12.76
N GLN A 72 -3.47 26.24 -11.68
CA GLN A 72 -3.57 27.70 -11.72
C GLN A 72 -4.63 28.19 -12.75
N GLN A 73 -5.77 27.55 -12.71
CA GLN A 73 -6.88 27.75 -13.66
C GLN A 73 -8.22 27.83 -12.91
N GLN A 74 -9.28 28.10 -13.66
CA GLN A 74 -10.66 27.98 -13.16
C GLN A 74 -10.98 26.53 -12.74
N PRO A 75 -12.05 26.30 -11.99
CA PRO A 75 -12.47 24.97 -11.61
C PRO A 75 -12.54 24.01 -12.81
N VAL A 76 -12.00 22.81 -12.62
CA VAL A 76 -12.03 21.70 -13.58
C VAL A 76 -13.02 20.69 -13.08
N THR A 77 -13.99 20.31 -13.89
CA THR A 77 -15.13 19.50 -13.46
C THR A 77 -15.13 18.09 -14.00
N ASP A 78 -14.37 17.85 -15.06
CA ASP A 78 -14.30 16.53 -15.67
C ASP A 78 -12.91 16.16 -16.21
N TRP A 79 -12.77 14.90 -16.59
CA TRP A 79 -11.51 14.35 -17.10
C TRP A 79 -11.12 14.90 -18.48
N PHE A 80 -12.06 15.35 -19.29
CA PHE A 80 -11.77 15.88 -20.62
C PHE A 80 -11.12 17.26 -20.52
N GLU A 81 -11.69 18.13 -19.69
CA GLU A 81 -11.09 19.43 -19.37
C GLU A 81 -9.71 19.27 -18.75
N LEU A 82 -9.57 18.34 -17.79
CA LEU A 82 -8.29 18.03 -17.15
C LEU A 82 -7.25 17.60 -18.18
N ALA A 83 -7.57 16.66 -19.06
CA ALA A 83 -6.67 16.16 -20.08
C ALA A 83 -6.23 17.29 -21.05
N THR A 84 -7.15 18.16 -21.44
CA THR A 84 -6.86 19.31 -22.31
C THR A 84 -5.86 20.27 -21.68
N LEU A 85 -6.01 20.58 -20.41
CA LEU A 85 -5.12 21.50 -19.67
C LEU A 85 -3.75 20.88 -19.38
N VAL A 86 -3.69 19.58 -19.13
CA VAL A 86 -2.46 18.83 -18.85
C VAL A 86 -1.63 18.67 -20.12
N ALA A 87 -2.25 18.49 -21.28
CA ALA A 87 -1.58 18.25 -22.56
C ALA A 87 -0.57 19.33 -22.98
N THR A 88 -0.75 20.55 -22.52
CA THR A 88 0.13 21.69 -22.86
C THR A 88 1.24 21.94 -21.85
N ARG A 89 1.36 21.11 -20.80
CA ARG A 89 2.24 21.32 -19.65
C ARG A 89 3.30 20.24 -19.52
N GLN A 90 4.41 20.59 -18.88
CA GLN A 90 5.54 19.69 -18.67
C GLN A 90 5.22 18.68 -17.57
N THR A 91 5.49 17.39 -17.83
CA THR A 91 5.24 16.27 -16.92
C THR A 91 5.87 16.48 -15.54
N ALA A 92 7.16 16.89 -15.51
CA ALA A 92 7.89 17.07 -14.27
C ALA A 92 7.28 18.20 -13.41
N GLN A 93 6.89 19.33 -14.02
CA GLN A 93 6.27 20.44 -13.29
C GLN A 93 4.93 20.04 -12.68
N LEU A 94 4.08 19.35 -13.44
CA LEU A 94 2.80 18.85 -12.96
C LEU A 94 2.97 17.86 -11.84
N ARG A 95 3.87 16.87 -12.01
CA ARG A 95 4.15 15.86 -11.00
C ARG A 95 4.63 16.49 -9.68
N ASP A 96 5.66 17.32 -9.75
CA ASP A 96 6.31 17.84 -8.55
C ASP A 96 5.36 18.79 -7.79
N ARG A 97 4.63 19.64 -8.51
CA ARG A 97 3.61 20.49 -7.91
C ARG A 97 2.44 19.69 -7.35
N GLY A 98 1.96 18.67 -8.05
CA GLY A 98 0.89 17.79 -7.58
C GLY A 98 1.26 17.09 -6.28
N ARG A 99 2.46 16.53 -6.21
CA ARG A 99 2.99 15.89 -4.99
C ARG A 99 3.12 16.87 -3.82
N LEU A 100 3.60 18.09 -4.07
CA LEU A 100 3.67 19.13 -3.06
C LEU A 100 2.30 19.47 -2.47
N MET A 101 1.26 19.43 -3.29
CA MET A 101 -0.12 19.71 -2.90
C MET A 101 -0.86 18.51 -2.33
N GLY A 102 -0.25 17.33 -2.34
CA GLY A 102 -0.85 16.09 -1.84
C GLY A 102 -1.80 15.42 -2.84
N LEU A 103 -1.65 15.66 -4.13
CA LEU A 103 -2.27 14.85 -5.18
C LEU A 103 -1.45 13.57 -5.42
N ALA A 104 -2.14 12.49 -5.72
CA ALA A 104 -1.52 11.23 -6.14
C ALA A 104 -1.24 11.30 -7.64
N VAL A 105 -0.01 11.65 -7.99
CA VAL A 105 0.45 11.82 -9.38
C VAL A 105 1.80 11.16 -9.59
N ALA A 106 1.99 10.51 -10.75
CA ALA A 106 3.19 9.77 -11.08
C ALA A 106 3.53 9.80 -12.57
N ALA A 107 4.81 9.91 -12.90
CA ALA A 107 5.29 9.64 -14.25
C ALA A 107 5.57 8.14 -14.44
N PRO A 108 5.46 7.60 -15.66
CA PRO A 108 5.81 6.20 -15.90
C PRO A 108 7.29 5.91 -15.64
N ASP A 109 7.54 4.76 -14.98
CA ASP A 109 8.89 4.20 -14.80
C ASP A 109 9.89 5.16 -14.14
N GLU A 110 9.47 5.80 -13.04
CA GLU A 110 10.28 6.77 -12.31
C GLU A 110 11.54 6.14 -11.68
N THR A 111 12.63 6.89 -11.69
CA THR A 111 13.82 6.56 -10.91
C THR A 111 13.85 7.44 -9.67
N LEU A 112 13.67 6.84 -8.51
CA LEU A 112 13.67 7.54 -7.23
C LEU A 112 14.92 7.17 -6.44
N GLY A 113 15.70 8.16 -6.05
CA GLY A 113 16.83 8.01 -5.13
C GLY A 113 16.34 7.96 -3.68
N CYS A 114 15.69 6.88 -3.30
CA CYS A 114 15.13 6.74 -1.95
C CYS A 114 16.18 6.21 -0.97
N ASN A 115 16.48 6.97 0.07
CA ASN A 115 17.16 6.47 1.26
C ASN A 115 16.10 5.88 2.19
N TYR A 116 16.05 4.55 2.27
CA TYR A 116 15.13 3.84 3.17
C TYR A 116 15.61 3.93 4.61
N GLN A 117 14.65 4.06 5.53
CA GLN A 117 14.92 4.22 6.97
C GLN A 117 14.62 2.90 7.70
N ASP A 118 15.28 1.82 7.25
CA ASP A 118 15.21 0.55 7.96
C ASP A 118 16.11 0.59 9.21
N GLU A 119 15.57 0.19 10.36
CA GLU A 119 16.29 0.13 11.63
C GLU A 119 16.13 -1.25 12.24
N PHE A 120 17.12 -2.12 12.09
CA PHE A 120 17.07 -3.46 12.64
C PHE A 120 18.10 -3.73 13.72
N SER A 121 17.69 -4.51 14.72
CA SER A 121 18.58 -5.11 15.70
C SER A 121 18.17 -6.54 15.99
N ARG A 122 19.12 -7.37 16.39
CA ARG A 122 18.80 -8.70 16.92
C ARG A 122 18.26 -8.58 18.35
N ALA A 123 17.19 -9.30 18.63
CA ALA A 123 16.63 -9.45 19.96
C ALA A 123 16.08 -10.88 20.13
N ALA A 124 16.12 -11.38 21.35
CA ALA A 124 15.42 -12.62 21.65
C ALA A 124 13.90 -12.42 21.44
N THR A 125 13.24 -13.39 20.84
CA THR A 125 11.79 -13.44 20.84
C THR A 125 11.32 -13.78 22.24
N ALA A 126 10.39 -13.05 22.81
CA ALA A 126 9.53 -13.64 23.82
C ALA A 126 8.80 -14.80 23.11
N GLY A 127 8.96 -16.02 23.61
CA GLY A 127 8.39 -17.23 23.00
C GLY A 127 6.87 -17.29 23.14
N GLU A 128 6.16 -16.24 22.72
CA GLU A 128 4.71 -16.23 22.75
C GLU A 128 4.18 -17.14 21.66
N ALA A 129 3.34 -18.09 22.04
CA ALA A 129 2.74 -19.07 21.13
C ALA A 129 1.89 -18.40 20.02
N ARG A 130 1.38 -17.18 20.26
CA ARG A 130 0.58 -16.39 19.31
C ARG A 130 0.99 -14.91 19.39
N PRO A 131 1.92 -14.47 18.56
CA PRO A 131 2.34 -13.06 18.55
C PRO A 131 1.17 -12.12 18.19
N LEU A 132 1.09 -10.97 18.88
CA LEU A 132 0.07 -9.96 18.69
C LEU A 132 0.48 -8.98 17.58
N VAL A 133 -0.34 -8.88 16.53
CA VAL A 133 -0.24 -7.90 15.47
C VAL A 133 -1.30 -6.82 15.66
N VAL A 134 -0.89 -5.57 15.69
CA VAL A 134 -1.81 -4.42 15.63
C VAL A 134 -1.78 -3.83 14.22
N ASP A 135 -2.93 -3.89 13.55
CA ASP A 135 -3.13 -3.45 12.18
C ASP A 135 -3.77 -2.05 12.14
N LEU A 136 -2.97 -1.02 11.91
CA LEU A 136 -3.38 0.38 11.72
C LEU A 136 -3.51 0.76 10.24
N SER A 137 -3.41 -0.22 9.34
CA SER A 137 -3.49 0.02 7.89
C SER A 137 -4.94 0.06 7.39
N ALA A 138 -5.13 0.46 6.15
CA ALA A 138 -6.45 0.51 5.50
C ALA A 138 -6.35 0.06 4.04
N LEU A 139 -7.49 -0.07 3.39
CA LEU A 139 -7.67 -0.44 2.00
C LEU A 139 -7.23 -1.88 1.69
N TRP A 140 -6.08 -2.10 1.02
CA TRP A 140 -5.72 -3.43 0.52
C TRP A 140 -4.36 -3.93 1.01
N ALA A 141 -3.27 -3.23 0.76
CA ALA A 141 -1.91 -3.72 0.98
C ALA A 141 -1.64 -4.19 2.43
N GLY A 142 -1.88 -3.33 3.42
CA GLY A 142 -1.70 -3.66 4.82
C GLY A 142 -2.68 -4.72 5.33
N PRO A 143 -4.00 -4.58 5.06
CA PRO A 143 -4.97 -5.61 5.41
C PRO A 143 -4.67 -6.99 4.82
N LEU A 144 -4.15 -7.08 3.57
CA LEU A 144 -3.71 -8.35 2.99
C LEU A 144 -2.49 -8.91 3.74
N CYS A 145 -1.50 -8.07 4.05
CA CYS A 145 -0.35 -8.48 4.85
C CYS A 145 -0.81 -9.11 6.18
N THR A 146 -1.66 -8.42 6.92
CA THR A 146 -2.10 -8.88 8.24
C THR A 146 -3.10 -10.04 8.18
N HIS A 147 -3.85 -10.18 7.08
CA HIS A 147 -4.65 -11.37 6.80
C HIS A 147 -3.76 -12.62 6.65
N ILE A 148 -2.67 -12.51 5.90
CA ILE A 148 -1.69 -13.59 5.73
C ILE A 148 -1.07 -13.95 7.09
N LEU A 149 -0.70 -12.96 7.92
CA LEU A 149 -0.17 -13.21 9.26
C LEU A 149 -1.19 -13.92 10.15
N SER A 150 -2.48 -13.55 10.08
CA SER A 150 -3.56 -14.26 10.78
C SER A 150 -3.63 -15.74 10.35
N GLY A 151 -3.54 -16.02 9.06
CA GLY A 151 -3.45 -17.37 8.52
C GLY A 151 -2.21 -18.14 8.97
N CYS A 152 -1.14 -17.45 9.36
CA CYS A 152 0.07 -18.04 9.98
C CYS A 152 -0.04 -18.21 11.50
N GLY A 153 -1.22 -18.02 12.10
CA GLY A 153 -1.48 -18.24 13.53
C GLY A 153 -1.20 -17.02 14.42
N PHE A 154 -0.94 -15.84 13.86
CA PHE A 154 -0.82 -14.61 14.64
C PHE A 154 -2.19 -14.12 15.12
N GLU A 155 -2.24 -13.54 16.31
CA GLU A 155 -3.41 -12.79 16.76
C GLU A 155 -3.38 -11.40 16.12
N VAL A 156 -4.44 -11.03 15.40
CA VAL A 156 -4.49 -9.74 14.70
C VAL A 156 -5.64 -8.90 15.23
N ILE A 157 -5.32 -7.66 15.63
CA ILE A 157 -6.30 -6.65 16.01
C ILE A 157 -6.27 -5.54 14.95
N LYS A 158 -7.34 -5.45 14.17
CA LYS A 158 -7.59 -4.33 13.25
C LYS A 158 -8.04 -3.11 14.06
N VAL A 159 -7.33 -2.01 13.90
CA VAL A 159 -7.66 -0.72 14.51
C VAL A 159 -8.20 0.22 13.44
N GLU A 160 -9.32 0.87 13.73
CA GLU A 160 -9.93 1.87 12.86
C GLU A 160 -10.25 3.15 13.61
N SER A 161 -10.19 4.28 12.91
CA SER A 161 -10.73 5.55 13.41
C SER A 161 -12.25 5.54 13.38
N MET A 162 -12.87 6.08 14.42
CA MET A 162 -14.33 6.29 14.44
C MET A 162 -14.77 7.33 13.41
N GLN A 163 -13.94 8.35 13.16
CA GLN A 163 -14.24 9.45 12.23
C GLN A 163 -13.85 9.12 10.78
N ARG A 164 -12.91 8.20 10.59
CA ARG A 164 -12.43 7.79 9.26
C ARG A 164 -12.34 6.27 9.21
N PRO A 165 -13.46 5.58 9.03
CA PRO A 165 -13.47 4.13 8.84
C PRO A 165 -12.69 3.75 7.58
N ASP A 166 -12.31 2.48 7.48
CA ASP A 166 -11.60 1.97 6.31
C ASP A 166 -12.47 2.10 5.05
N GLY A 167 -11.99 2.84 4.05
CA GLY A 167 -12.73 3.09 2.80
C GLY A 167 -13.03 1.83 1.99
N ALA A 168 -12.33 0.73 2.22
CA ALA A 168 -12.64 -0.55 1.58
C ALA A 168 -14.00 -1.13 2.03
N ARG A 169 -14.55 -0.68 3.17
CA ARG A 169 -15.89 -1.10 3.64
C ARG A 169 -16.98 -0.76 2.63
N GLU A 170 -16.86 0.38 1.97
CA GLU A 170 -17.83 0.85 0.96
C GLU A 170 -17.34 0.54 -0.45
N GLY A 171 -16.03 0.69 -0.71
CA GLY A 171 -15.46 0.55 -2.03
C GLY A 171 -15.35 -0.90 -2.53
N SER A 172 -15.21 -1.89 -1.64
CA SER A 172 -15.15 -3.32 -1.97
C SER A 172 -15.51 -4.16 -0.73
N PRO A 173 -16.80 -4.26 -0.38
CA PRO A 173 -17.26 -4.90 0.85
C PRO A 173 -16.87 -6.38 0.98
N ILE A 174 -16.88 -7.13 -0.12
CA ILE A 174 -16.53 -8.56 -0.13
C ILE A 174 -15.04 -8.72 0.16
N LEU A 175 -14.17 -8.00 -0.58
CA LEU A 175 -12.73 -8.00 -0.33
C LEU A 175 -12.42 -7.53 1.09
N PHE A 176 -13.08 -6.46 1.57
CA PHE A 176 -12.92 -6.00 2.94
C PHE A 176 -13.24 -7.13 3.94
N SER A 177 -14.39 -7.80 3.79
CA SER A 177 -14.81 -8.89 4.67
C SER A 177 -13.82 -10.06 4.63
N ALA A 178 -13.33 -10.43 3.45
CA ALA A 178 -12.32 -11.49 3.29
C ALA A 178 -11.02 -11.12 4.01
N LEU A 179 -10.49 -9.92 3.79
CA LEU A 179 -9.24 -9.47 4.39
C LEU A 179 -9.33 -9.25 5.92
N GLN A 180 -10.52 -9.02 6.47
CA GLN A 180 -10.74 -8.88 7.91
C GLN A 180 -11.12 -10.21 8.58
N SER A 181 -11.37 -11.26 7.81
CA SER A 181 -11.68 -12.59 8.37
C SER A 181 -10.56 -13.08 9.29
N GLY A 182 -10.97 -13.56 10.47
CA GLY A 182 -10.04 -14.06 11.49
C GLY A 182 -9.34 -12.98 12.34
N LYS A 183 -9.62 -11.70 12.11
CA LYS A 183 -9.09 -10.59 12.91
C LYS A 183 -10.12 -10.08 13.92
N ALA A 184 -9.65 -9.70 15.11
CA ALA A 184 -10.44 -8.87 16.02
C ALA A 184 -10.45 -7.42 15.50
N SER A 185 -11.50 -6.65 15.83
CA SER A 185 -11.61 -5.24 15.43
C SER A 185 -11.82 -4.34 16.64
N GLN A 186 -11.11 -3.22 16.68
CA GLN A 186 -11.28 -2.18 17.68
C GLN A 186 -11.36 -0.80 17.01
N ARG A 187 -12.26 0.05 17.51
CA ARG A 187 -12.43 1.42 17.04
C ARG A 187 -12.00 2.40 18.10
N PHE A 188 -11.36 3.47 17.67
CA PHE A 188 -10.83 4.53 18.53
C PHE A 188 -11.21 5.90 17.99
N ASP A 189 -11.58 6.79 18.90
CA ASP A 189 -11.69 8.20 18.61
C ASP A 189 -10.30 8.86 18.78
N PHE A 190 -9.66 9.20 17.68
CA PHE A 190 -8.32 9.81 17.68
C PHE A 190 -8.32 11.26 18.23
N ALA A 191 -9.50 11.87 18.45
CA ALA A 191 -9.62 13.15 19.13
C ALA A 191 -9.79 12.99 20.66
N ASN A 192 -10.06 11.77 21.15
CA ASN A 192 -10.29 11.51 22.57
C ASN A 192 -8.98 11.05 23.27
N PRO A 193 -8.46 11.81 24.26
CA PRO A 193 -7.23 11.45 24.97
C PRO A 193 -7.27 10.08 25.68
N ALA A 194 -8.44 9.65 26.15
CA ALA A 194 -8.61 8.34 26.78
C ALA A 194 -8.44 7.20 25.76
N ASP A 195 -8.98 7.37 24.54
CA ASP A 195 -8.82 6.42 23.46
C ASP A 195 -7.38 6.37 22.95
N ILE A 196 -6.71 7.52 22.84
CA ILE A 196 -5.27 7.59 22.52
C ILE A 196 -4.45 6.83 23.57
N THR A 197 -4.80 6.96 24.85
CA THR A 197 -4.12 6.23 25.92
C THR A 197 -4.35 4.71 25.80
N ARG A 198 -5.56 4.27 25.51
CA ARG A 198 -5.90 2.86 25.27
C ARG A 198 -5.16 2.29 24.05
N LEU A 199 -5.11 3.06 22.96
CA LEU A 199 -4.38 2.67 21.75
C LEU A 199 -2.87 2.57 22.03
N ARG A 200 -2.31 3.52 22.77
CA ARG A 200 -0.89 3.47 23.18
C ARG A 200 -0.59 2.20 23.99
N GLN A 201 -1.46 1.84 24.94
CA GLN A 201 -1.30 0.59 25.72
C GLN A 201 -1.37 -0.65 24.82
N LEU A 202 -2.27 -0.66 23.83
CA LEU A 202 -2.35 -1.74 22.85
C LEU A 202 -1.08 -1.85 22.02
N LEU A 203 -0.54 -0.73 21.52
CA LEU A 203 0.71 -0.68 20.74
C LEU A 203 1.92 -1.12 21.58
N VAL A 204 1.98 -0.75 22.86
CA VAL A 204 3.04 -1.20 23.77
C VAL A 204 3.02 -2.72 23.95
N ARG A 205 1.84 -3.35 23.96
CA ARG A 205 1.68 -4.81 24.07
C ARG A 205 1.95 -5.56 22.78
N ALA A 206 1.82 -4.91 21.61
CA ALA A 206 2.00 -5.55 20.32
C ALA A 206 3.42 -6.09 20.12
N ASP A 207 3.55 -7.23 19.44
CA ASP A 207 4.82 -7.76 18.93
C ASP A 207 5.13 -7.21 17.54
N ILE A 208 4.08 -6.97 16.76
CA ILE A 208 4.15 -6.43 15.42
C ILE A 208 3.14 -5.29 15.28
N VAL A 209 3.56 -4.21 14.65
CA VAL A 209 2.66 -3.13 14.21
C VAL A 209 2.77 -3.00 12.70
N VAL A 210 1.63 -2.96 12.03
CA VAL A 210 1.54 -2.65 10.60
C VAL A 210 0.74 -1.35 10.46
N GLU A 211 1.36 -0.30 9.95
CA GLU A 211 0.71 0.99 9.79
C GLU A 211 0.78 1.47 8.34
N GLY A 212 -0.26 2.17 7.87
CA GLY A 212 -0.36 2.73 6.53
C GLY A 212 -0.62 4.24 6.51
N SER A 213 -0.43 4.92 7.64
CA SER A 213 -0.60 6.36 7.73
C SER A 213 0.67 7.11 7.30
N ARG A 214 0.53 8.40 6.97
CA ARG A 214 1.70 9.23 6.76
C ARG A 214 2.51 9.32 8.06
N PRO A 215 3.86 9.21 8.01
CA PRO A 215 4.72 9.16 9.21
C PRO A 215 4.47 10.28 10.22
N ARG A 216 4.06 11.46 9.73
CA ARG A 216 3.73 12.62 10.58
C ARG A 216 2.51 12.38 11.48
N ALA A 217 1.50 11.66 10.98
CA ALA A 217 0.24 11.50 11.70
C ALA A 217 0.38 10.78 13.04
N LEU A 218 1.11 9.66 13.08
CA LEU A 218 1.37 8.94 14.33
C LEU A 218 2.34 9.69 15.24
N ARG A 219 3.30 10.42 14.67
CA ARG A 219 4.24 11.24 15.45
C ARG A 219 3.53 12.37 16.21
N GLU A 220 2.57 13.04 15.59
CA GLU A 220 1.77 14.09 16.24
C GLU A 220 0.97 13.56 17.45
N LEU A 221 0.60 12.28 17.44
CA LEU A 221 -0.10 11.61 18.53
C LEU A 221 0.83 10.92 19.55
N ALA A 222 2.16 11.00 19.35
CA ALA A 222 3.17 10.24 20.08
C ALA A 222 2.87 8.72 20.09
N LEU A 223 2.43 8.20 18.93
CA LEU A 223 2.11 6.80 18.66
C LEU A 223 3.04 6.21 17.59
N ASP A 224 4.11 6.89 17.22
CA ASP A 224 5.10 6.43 16.26
C ASP A 224 6.03 5.36 16.85
N HIS A 225 6.80 4.70 15.98
CA HIS A 225 7.72 3.62 16.37
C HIS A 225 8.63 4.02 17.55
N ALA A 226 9.31 5.16 17.46
CA ALA A 226 10.27 5.57 18.48
C ALA A 226 9.62 5.80 19.85
N GLY A 227 8.47 6.48 19.87
CA GLY A 227 7.73 6.74 21.11
C GLY A 227 7.20 5.45 21.75
N ILE A 228 6.65 4.53 20.93
CA ILE A 228 6.13 3.25 21.43
C ILE A 228 7.26 2.32 21.89
N GLU A 229 8.39 2.26 21.18
CA GLU A 229 9.56 1.46 21.61
C GLU A 229 10.13 1.93 22.95
N ALA A 230 10.24 3.25 23.17
CA ALA A 230 10.68 3.79 24.44
C ALA A 230 9.76 3.36 25.61
N LEU A 231 8.44 3.45 25.41
CA LEU A 231 7.46 3.01 26.41
C LEU A 231 7.49 1.50 26.64
N ALA A 232 7.66 0.71 25.57
CA ALA A 232 7.77 -0.74 25.65
C ALA A 232 9.01 -1.17 26.44
N ALA A 233 10.15 -0.50 26.22
CA ALA A 233 11.38 -0.75 26.97
C ALA A 233 11.22 -0.48 28.47
N VAL A 234 10.56 0.63 28.84
CA VAL A 234 10.24 0.94 30.26
C VAL A 234 9.32 -0.13 30.86
N ALA A 235 8.39 -0.65 30.08
CA ALA A 235 7.46 -1.72 30.51
C ALA A 235 8.08 -3.14 30.46
N GLY A 236 9.37 -3.28 30.19
CA GLY A 236 10.06 -4.57 30.08
C GLY A 236 9.57 -5.45 28.93
N ARG A 237 8.96 -4.85 27.89
CA ARG A 237 8.47 -5.57 26.70
C ARG A 237 9.60 -5.78 25.69
N PRO A 238 9.56 -6.90 24.94
CA PRO A 238 10.53 -7.15 23.88
C PRO A 238 10.43 -6.12 22.75
N LYS A 239 11.50 -5.99 21.96
CA LYS A 239 11.52 -5.17 20.76
C LYS A 239 10.46 -5.61 19.75
N LYS A 240 9.86 -4.65 19.06
CA LYS A 240 8.78 -4.87 18.09
C LYS A 240 9.29 -4.94 16.67
N LEU A 241 8.53 -5.58 15.81
CA LEU A 241 8.58 -5.37 14.38
C LEU A 241 7.56 -4.28 14.02
N TRP A 242 8.03 -3.19 13.43
CA TRP A 242 7.17 -2.09 13.01
C TRP A 242 7.25 -1.92 11.49
N LEU A 243 6.24 -2.35 10.77
CA LEU A 243 6.16 -2.17 9.33
C LEU A 243 5.39 -0.88 9.02
N SER A 244 6.09 0.10 8.45
CA SER A 244 5.48 1.34 7.99
C SER A 244 5.28 1.31 6.48
N LEU A 245 4.02 1.14 6.07
CA LEU A 245 3.62 1.15 4.66
C LEU A 245 3.42 2.59 4.19
N THR A 246 4.13 2.96 3.15
CA THR A 246 4.02 4.28 2.51
C THR A 246 3.91 4.11 1.00
N ALA A 247 3.51 5.15 0.28
CA ALA A 247 3.54 5.12 -1.18
C ALA A 247 4.97 5.02 -1.72
N TYR A 248 5.90 5.87 -1.20
CA TYR A 248 7.23 6.07 -1.79
C TYR A 248 8.39 5.96 -0.78
N GLY A 249 8.13 5.84 0.52
CA GLY A 249 9.12 5.78 1.60
C GLY A 249 8.88 6.82 2.68
N ARG A 250 9.55 6.68 3.83
CA ARG A 250 9.36 7.53 5.02
C ARG A 250 10.18 8.82 4.98
N ALA A 251 11.34 8.77 4.32
CA ALA A 251 12.23 9.92 4.23
C ALA A 251 11.59 11.10 3.49
N LEU A 252 11.91 12.33 3.88
CA LEU A 252 11.46 13.51 3.14
C LEU A 252 12.21 13.63 1.80
N PRO A 253 11.55 14.06 0.74
CA PRO A 253 10.14 14.52 0.66
C PRO A 253 9.12 13.38 0.52
N PHE A 254 9.55 12.14 0.31
CA PHE A 254 8.72 10.96 -0.06
C PHE A 254 7.63 10.65 0.97
N GLY A 255 7.92 10.82 2.27
CA GLY A 255 6.98 10.57 3.36
C GLY A 255 5.76 11.52 3.38
N ASN A 256 5.79 12.59 2.60
CA ASN A 256 4.66 13.49 2.41
C ASN A 256 3.85 13.18 1.13
N TRP A 257 4.40 12.38 0.20
CA TRP A 257 3.72 12.09 -1.04
C TRP A 257 2.59 11.09 -0.84
N ILE A 258 1.52 11.30 -1.58
CA ILE A 258 0.37 10.39 -1.62
C ILE A 258 0.48 9.53 -2.87
N GLY A 259 0.09 8.27 -2.76
CA GLY A 259 -0.03 7.34 -3.86
C GLY A 259 -0.91 6.17 -3.48
N PHE A 260 -1.54 5.58 -4.47
CA PHE A 260 -2.40 4.41 -4.39
C PHE A 260 -1.88 3.32 -5.33
N GLY A 261 -2.49 2.17 -5.32
CA GLY A 261 -2.03 1.02 -6.08
C GLY A 261 -1.89 1.24 -7.58
N ASP A 262 -2.73 2.08 -8.19
CA ASP A 262 -2.70 2.35 -9.63
C ASP A 262 -1.57 3.30 -10.04
N ASP A 263 -1.49 4.49 -9.44
CA ASP A 263 -0.48 5.51 -9.82
C ASP A 263 0.93 5.08 -9.41
N VAL A 264 1.06 4.41 -8.25
CA VAL A 264 2.36 3.86 -7.83
C VAL A 264 2.79 2.70 -8.72
N ALA A 265 1.87 1.88 -9.24
CA ALA A 265 2.20 0.85 -10.23
C ALA A 265 2.81 1.47 -11.48
N ILE A 266 2.22 2.54 -12.02
CA ILE A 266 2.76 3.30 -13.14
C ILE A 266 4.16 3.85 -12.82
N ALA A 267 4.33 4.49 -11.66
CA ALA A 267 5.63 5.00 -11.22
C ALA A 267 6.70 3.89 -11.15
N ALA A 268 6.33 2.72 -10.66
CA ALA A 268 7.22 1.58 -10.52
C ALA A 268 7.49 0.81 -11.84
N GLY A 269 6.84 1.20 -12.94
CA GLY A 269 7.00 0.55 -14.25
C GLY A 269 6.16 -0.71 -14.45
N ALA A 270 5.18 -0.99 -13.58
CA ALA A 270 4.20 -2.05 -13.74
C ALA A 270 3.04 -1.55 -14.63
N LEU A 271 3.27 -1.54 -15.91
CA LEU A 271 2.35 -1.04 -16.93
C LEU A 271 2.40 -1.90 -18.18
N GLU A 272 1.27 -1.99 -18.89
CA GLU A 272 1.21 -2.63 -20.20
C GLU A 272 1.86 -1.71 -21.25
N ARG A 273 2.65 -2.33 -22.13
CA ARG A 273 3.24 -1.66 -23.28
C ARG A 273 2.78 -2.40 -24.52
N ALA A 274 1.97 -1.75 -25.35
CA ALA A 274 1.52 -2.29 -26.62
C ALA A 274 1.83 -1.26 -27.71
N ASP A 275 2.74 -1.60 -28.62
CA ASP A 275 3.24 -0.70 -29.67
C ASP A 275 3.69 0.66 -29.11
N SER A 276 2.94 1.72 -29.40
CA SER A 276 3.19 3.06 -28.90
C SER A 276 2.30 3.45 -27.71
N SER A 277 1.44 2.55 -27.23
CA SER A 277 0.51 2.82 -26.13
C SER A 277 1.04 2.32 -24.78
N LEU A 278 0.73 3.06 -23.74
CA LEU A 278 0.93 2.66 -22.34
C LEU A 278 -0.43 2.49 -21.69
N GLY A 279 -0.56 1.46 -20.84
CA GLY A 279 -1.82 1.18 -20.17
C GLY A 279 -1.63 0.63 -18.75
N PHE A 280 -2.71 0.56 -18.01
CA PHE A 280 -2.73 -0.02 -16.68
C PHE A 280 -2.69 -1.55 -16.74
N THR A 281 -1.90 -2.16 -15.86
CA THR A 281 -1.84 -3.60 -15.66
C THR A 281 -2.69 -3.98 -14.46
N GLY A 282 -3.81 -4.67 -14.70
CA GLY A 282 -4.65 -5.18 -13.62
C GLY A 282 -5.39 -4.08 -12.82
N ASP A 283 -5.63 -4.35 -11.56
CA ASP A 283 -6.39 -3.49 -10.65
C ASP A 283 -5.54 -3.15 -9.43
N ALA A 284 -5.07 -1.91 -9.36
CA ALA A 284 -4.25 -1.37 -8.27
C ALA A 284 -3.11 -2.33 -7.86
N VAL A 285 -2.41 -2.93 -8.83
CA VAL A 285 -1.52 -4.09 -8.62
C VAL A 285 -0.40 -3.84 -7.60
N ALA A 286 -0.02 -2.58 -7.36
CA ALA A 286 0.95 -2.27 -6.32
C ALA A 286 0.47 -2.65 -4.91
N ASP A 287 -0.83 -2.61 -4.64
CA ASP A 287 -1.37 -2.97 -3.33
C ASP A 287 -1.20 -4.46 -3.01
N PRO A 288 -1.75 -5.42 -3.79
CA PRO A 288 -1.60 -6.83 -3.48
C PRO A 288 -0.14 -7.30 -3.55
N LEU A 289 0.68 -6.79 -4.48
CA LEU A 289 2.12 -7.10 -4.50
C LEU A 289 2.81 -6.67 -3.22
N THR A 290 2.48 -5.47 -2.72
CA THR A 290 3.02 -4.95 -1.48
C THR A 290 2.56 -5.77 -0.27
N GLY A 291 1.28 -6.12 -0.17
CA GLY A 291 0.75 -6.91 0.92
C GLY A 291 1.41 -8.30 1.05
N LEU A 292 1.59 -8.97 -0.09
CA LEU A 292 2.28 -10.27 -0.15
C LEU A 292 3.75 -10.17 0.28
N LEU A 293 4.48 -9.19 -0.25
CA LEU A 293 5.90 -8.99 0.10
C LEU A 293 6.07 -8.54 1.54
N ALA A 294 5.21 -7.67 2.05
CA ALA A 294 5.21 -7.21 3.44
C ALA A 294 5.06 -8.37 4.43
N ALA A 295 4.12 -9.28 4.17
CA ALA A 295 3.95 -10.49 4.99
C ALA A 295 5.21 -11.36 4.95
N LEU A 296 5.79 -11.59 3.77
CA LEU A 296 7.02 -12.37 3.63
C LEU A 296 8.19 -11.74 4.37
N VAL A 297 8.34 -10.42 4.32
CA VAL A 297 9.39 -9.68 5.05
C VAL A 297 9.21 -9.84 6.56
N ILE A 298 8.00 -9.64 7.09
CA ILE A 298 7.72 -9.80 8.53
C ILE A 298 8.06 -11.22 9.00
N LEU A 299 7.59 -12.25 8.29
CA LEU A 299 7.85 -13.64 8.63
C LEU A 299 9.35 -13.96 8.60
N SER A 300 10.05 -13.47 7.56
CA SER A 300 11.50 -13.68 7.41
C SER A 300 12.32 -12.98 8.49
N LEU A 301 11.96 -11.74 8.87
CA LEU A 301 12.65 -10.99 9.92
C LEU A 301 12.45 -11.65 11.29
N ARG A 302 11.23 -12.10 11.59
CA ARG A 302 10.97 -12.85 12.84
C ARG A 302 11.79 -14.16 12.90
N GLN A 303 11.83 -14.93 11.83
CA GLN A 303 12.64 -16.15 11.77
C GLN A 303 14.13 -15.87 12.03
N ARG A 304 14.61 -14.71 11.58
CA ARG A 304 15.99 -14.25 11.80
C ARG A 304 16.21 -13.56 13.14
N GLN A 305 15.16 -13.43 13.97
CA GLN A 305 15.18 -12.67 15.22
C GLN A 305 15.64 -11.22 15.02
N GLN A 306 15.19 -10.59 13.94
CA GLN A 306 15.44 -9.19 13.62
C GLN A 306 14.19 -8.36 13.89
N PHE A 307 14.32 -7.30 14.68
CA PHE A 307 13.24 -6.43 15.10
C PHE A 307 13.62 -4.98 14.87
N GLY A 308 12.62 -4.12 14.77
CA GLY A 308 12.77 -2.69 14.55
C GLY A 308 11.85 -2.16 13.45
N LEU A 309 12.17 -0.99 12.93
CA LEU A 309 11.39 -0.31 11.90
C LEU A 309 11.73 -0.84 10.51
N VAL A 310 10.70 -1.15 9.75
CA VAL A 310 10.76 -1.48 8.31
C VAL A 310 10.12 -0.34 7.53
N ASP A 311 10.89 0.41 6.78
CA ASP A 311 10.41 1.39 5.81
C ASP A 311 10.01 0.67 4.51
N PHE A 312 8.73 0.38 4.35
CA PHE A 312 8.21 -0.44 3.27
C PHE A 312 7.28 0.36 2.37
N SER A 313 7.64 0.56 1.11
CA SER A 313 6.82 1.35 0.20
C SER A 313 6.22 0.52 -0.94
N LEU A 314 5.02 0.95 -1.38
CA LEU A 314 4.35 0.38 -2.55
C LEU A 314 5.27 0.45 -3.78
N PHE A 315 5.93 1.59 -3.96
CA PHE A 315 6.86 1.81 -5.07
C PHE A 315 8.00 0.78 -5.06
N ARG A 316 8.69 0.60 -3.92
CA ARG A 316 9.81 -0.35 -3.81
C ARG A 316 9.37 -1.79 -4.03
N ALA A 317 8.26 -2.18 -3.42
CA ALA A 317 7.72 -3.53 -3.55
C ALA A 317 7.35 -3.86 -4.99
N THR A 318 6.66 -2.94 -5.66
CA THR A 318 6.27 -3.11 -7.06
C THR A 318 7.48 -3.08 -7.99
N ARG A 319 8.41 -2.14 -7.81
CA ARG A 319 9.65 -2.06 -8.59
C ARG A 319 10.47 -3.35 -8.49
N PHE A 320 10.60 -3.90 -7.28
CA PHE A 320 11.27 -5.19 -7.09
C PHE A 320 10.62 -6.30 -7.93
N CYS A 321 9.28 -6.36 -7.96
CA CYS A 321 8.57 -7.36 -8.77
C CYS A 321 8.79 -7.13 -10.28
N VAL A 322 8.75 -5.88 -10.74
CA VAL A 322 8.99 -5.53 -12.15
C VAL A 322 10.41 -5.89 -12.58
N GLU A 323 11.41 -5.54 -11.79
CA GLU A 323 12.81 -5.87 -12.08
C GLU A 323 13.05 -7.38 -12.05
N TRP A 324 12.47 -8.06 -11.06
CA TRP A 324 12.55 -9.52 -11.01
C TRP A 324 11.99 -10.17 -12.26
N LEU A 325 10.84 -9.72 -12.77
CA LEU A 325 10.25 -10.21 -14.02
C LEU A 325 11.19 -9.95 -15.21
N LYS A 326 11.70 -8.74 -15.37
CA LYS A 326 12.64 -8.39 -16.46
C LYS A 326 13.87 -9.31 -16.50
N HIS A 327 14.38 -9.71 -15.35
CA HIS A 327 15.54 -10.61 -15.27
C HIS A 327 15.21 -12.10 -15.48
N HIS A 328 13.93 -12.49 -15.41
CA HIS A 328 13.49 -13.88 -15.48
C HIS A 328 12.55 -14.17 -16.66
N ASP A 329 12.33 -13.22 -17.56
CA ASP A 329 11.46 -13.34 -18.75
C ASP A 329 11.92 -14.41 -19.77
N GLY A 330 13.08 -15.03 -19.57
CA GLY A 330 13.53 -16.23 -20.32
C GLY A 330 13.00 -17.55 -19.77
N GLN A 331 12.38 -17.59 -18.60
CA GLN A 331 11.77 -18.76 -17.98
C GLN A 331 10.25 -18.58 -17.91
N THR A 332 9.57 -18.93 -19.01
CA THR A 332 8.10 -19.12 -19.15
C THR A 332 7.25 -18.53 -18.02
N VAL A 333 7.13 -17.22 -17.96
CA VAL A 333 5.98 -16.59 -17.35
C VAL A 333 4.93 -16.54 -18.46
N ALA A 334 3.95 -17.44 -18.40
CA ALA A 334 2.80 -17.37 -19.31
C ALA A 334 2.20 -15.96 -19.20
N PRO A 335 1.86 -15.31 -20.33
CA PRO A 335 1.23 -14.00 -20.28
C PRO A 335 0.04 -14.08 -19.33
N MET A 336 -0.12 -13.09 -18.45
CA MET A 336 -1.25 -13.03 -17.52
C MET A 336 -2.52 -13.05 -18.35
N LYS A 337 -3.12 -14.25 -18.48
CA LYS A 337 -4.39 -14.40 -19.19
C LYS A 337 -5.42 -13.67 -18.35
N ARG A 338 -6.04 -12.65 -18.93
CA ARG A 338 -7.26 -12.04 -18.36
C ARG A 338 -8.19 -13.18 -17.97
N PRO A 339 -8.65 -13.27 -16.72
CA PRO A 339 -9.65 -14.27 -16.36
C PRO A 339 -10.82 -14.08 -17.32
N ARG A 340 -11.25 -15.14 -17.98
CA ARG A 340 -12.48 -15.09 -18.80
C ARG A 340 -13.60 -14.84 -17.81
N LEU A 341 -14.12 -13.62 -17.78
CA LEU A 341 -15.38 -13.34 -17.11
C LEU A 341 -16.39 -14.32 -17.71
N ARG A 342 -16.78 -15.34 -16.94
CA ARG A 342 -17.89 -16.20 -17.31
C ARG A 342 -19.13 -15.32 -17.21
N CYS A 343 -19.76 -15.08 -18.36
CA CYS A 343 -21.07 -14.46 -18.45
C CYS A 343 -22.12 -15.28 -17.67
#